data_538d41f561a2307220009da17a2d98d5
#
_entry.id   538d41f561a2307220009da17a2d98d5
#
_cell.length_a   1.000
_cell.length_b   1.000
_cell.length_c   1.000
_cell.angle_alpha   90.00
_cell.angle_beta   90.00
_cell.angle_gamma   90.00
#
_symmetry.space_group_name_H-M   'P 1'
#
loop_
_entity.id
_entity.type
_entity.pdbx_description
1 polymer ?
#
loop_
_entity_poly.entity_id
_entity_poly.type
_entity_poly.pdbx_seq_one_letter_code
_entity_poly.pdbx_strand_id
1 'polypeptide(L)'
;MMNSPRAVLGLLMSLALIGLVHAEVTLTHVHGFSYSTDGKQLMIPSHHGLAVYENGKWSKAPGPQHDYMGFSATARHFYSSGHPAPGSGLVNPFGLMRSRDGGKTWDKLGLEGESDFHLLATGWNTNAIYIWNHAPNSRMRERGLHYTVSEGFAWKRSRAAGLEGDPRALGVHPDDPAALAIATSKGVFESSDSGESFRRIAGGEATATFFDLGGKHLWYGFFDGQARLARAPLRGGPSVQIKLPPLKDDAVAYIAQNPARRAEYAIATFGRGVYVSKDAGRSWKAIAERGEAK
;
A
#
# COMPACT_ATOMS: atom_id res chain seq x y z
N MET A 1 0.04 36.57 78.70
CA MET A 1 0.34 35.33 77.99
C MET A 1 -0.61 35.24 76.83
N MET A 2 -0.14 35.58 75.61
CA MET A 2 -0.98 35.61 74.41
C MET A 2 -0.56 34.43 73.47
N ASN A 3 -1.47 33.50 73.26
CA ASN A 3 -1.27 32.41 72.31
C ASN A 3 -1.66 32.86 70.93
N SER A 4 -0.71 32.81 69.97
CA SER A 4 -0.92 33.01 68.57
C SER A 4 -1.33 31.67 67.85
N PRO A 5 -2.34 31.65 67.01
CA PRO A 5 -2.64 30.45 66.18
C PRO A 5 -1.73 30.40 64.92
N ARG A 6 -1.11 29.26 64.74
CA ARG A 6 -0.36 28.93 63.49
C ARG A 6 -1.35 28.54 62.35
N ALA A 7 -1.39 29.35 61.35
CA ALA A 7 -2.10 29.02 60.12
C ALA A 7 -1.30 27.98 59.33
N VAL A 8 -1.91 26.82 59.03
CA VAL A 8 -1.40 25.79 58.12
C VAL A 8 -1.91 26.11 56.73
N LEU A 9 -1.01 26.53 55.84
CA LEU A 9 -1.30 26.80 54.43
C LEU A 9 -1.23 25.47 53.68
N GLY A 10 -2.40 24.89 53.35
CA GLY A 10 -2.52 23.70 52.52
C GLY A 10 -2.28 24.05 51.05
N LEU A 11 -1.19 23.54 50.44
CA LEU A 11 -0.88 23.66 49.03
C LEU A 11 -1.68 22.61 48.26
N LEU A 12 -2.76 23.04 47.62
CA LEU A 12 -3.54 22.21 46.65
C LEU A 12 -2.75 22.11 45.34
N MET A 13 -2.12 20.97 45.14
CA MET A 13 -1.44 20.63 43.85
C MET A 13 -2.49 20.14 42.85
N SER A 14 -2.93 21.02 41.95
CA SER A 14 -3.81 20.67 40.83
C SER A 14 -3.04 19.81 39.83
N LEU A 15 -3.29 18.51 39.80
CA LEU A 15 -2.86 17.64 38.69
C LEU A 15 -3.69 18.00 37.43
N ALA A 16 -3.08 18.76 36.55
CA ALA A 16 -3.62 18.91 35.21
C ALA A 16 -3.45 17.56 34.45
N LEU A 17 -4.54 16.81 34.28
CA LEU A 17 -4.58 15.73 33.31
C LEU A 17 -4.41 16.35 31.92
N ILE A 18 -3.19 16.28 31.39
CA ILE A 18 -2.95 16.53 29.97
C ILE A 18 -3.55 15.32 29.24
N GLY A 19 -4.81 15.45 28.82
CA GLY A 19 -5.43 14.51 27.90
C GLY A 19 -4.59 14.51 26.61
N LEU A 20 -3.92 13.41 26.32
CA LEU A 20 -3.32 13.18 25.02
C LEU A 20 -4.44 13.23 23.98
N VAL A 21 -4.58 14.35 23.30
CA VAL A 21 -5.41 14.47 22.11
C VAL A 21 -4.76 13.55 21.06
N HIS A 22 -5.27 12.35 20.93
CA HIS A 22 -4.94 11.53 19.78
C HIS A 22 -5.54 12.23 18.58
N ALA A 23 -4.69 12.73 17.68
CA ALA A 23 -5.15 13.27 16.41
C ALA A 23 -5.88 12.11 15.71
N GLU A 24 -7.18 12.30 15.50
CA GLU A 24 -8.02 11.32 14.80
C GLU A 24 -7.47 11.14 13.38
N VAL A 25 -7.06 9.91 13.06
CA VAL A 25 -6.55 9.57 11.73
C VAL A 25 -7.74 9.24 10.85
N THR A 26 -8.00 10.09 9.86
CA THR A 26 -8.99 9.84 8.82
C THR A 26 -8.30 9.43 7.53
N LEU A 27 -8.65 8.29 6.99
CA LEU A 27 -8.20 7.84 5.68
C LEU A 27 -9.10 8.47 4.61
N THR A 28 -8.63 9.53 3.97
CA THR A 28 -9.39 10.23 2.92
C THR A 28 -9.48 9.42 1.64
N HIS A 29 -8.36 8.81 1.24
CA HIS A 29 -8.22 7.80 0.19
C HIS A 29 -7.15 6.79 0.63
N VAL A 30 -7.09 5.66 -0.06
CA VAL A 30 -6.01 4.67 0.11
C VAL A 30 -5.37 4.45 -1.26
N HIS A 31 -4.09 4.80 -1.38
CA HIS A 31 -3.36 4.77 -2.66
C HIS A 31 -2.21 3.75 -2.67
N GLY A 32 -2.24 2.84 -1.74
CA GLY A 32 -1.26 1.79 -1.56
C GLY A 32 -1.36 1.22 -0.15
N PHE A 33 -0.54 0.21 0.13
CA PHE A 33 -0.70 -0.53 1.36
C PHE A 33 0.52 -1.41 1.61
N SER A 34 1.18 -1.26 2.75
CA SER A 34 2.30 -2.14 3.08
C SER A 34 2.57 -2.19 4.58
N TYR A 35 3.15 -3.29 5.02
CA TYR A 35 3.82 -3.32 6.31
C TYR A 35 5.21 -2.69 6.22
N SER A 36 5.68 -2.14 7.35
CA SER A 36 7.10 -1.82 7.53
C SER A 36 7.96 -3.08 7.45
N THR A 37 9.24 -2.91 7.14
CA THR A 37 10.16 -4.03 6.93
C THR A 37 10.32 -4.93 8.17
N ASP A 38 10.15 -4.39 9.38
CA ASP A 38 10.15 -5.13 10.64
C ASP A 38 8.76 -5.69 11.02
N GLY A 39 7.74 -5.42 10.21
CA GLY A 39 6.36 -5.88 10.42
C GLY A 39 5.62 -5.30 11.59
N LYS A 40 6.13 -4.22 12.22
CA LYS A 40 5.46 -3.60 13.37
C LYS A 40 4.34 -2.65 12.94
N GLN A 41 4.55 -1.94 11.85
CA GLN A 41 3.67 -0.88 11.38
C GLN A 41 2.98 -1.29 10.09
N LEU A 42 1.70 -1.00 9.98
CA LEU A 42 0.96 -1.01 8.74
C LEU A 42 0.89 0.42 8.21
N MET A 43 1.45 0.66 7.03
CA MET A 43 1.61 1.96 6.40
C MET A 43 0.55 2.14 5.33
N ILE A 44 -0.20 3.23 5.40
CA ILE A 44 -1.33 3.52 4.52
C ILE A 44 -1.20 4.93 3.98
N PRO A 45 -0.80 5.09 2.72
CA PRO A 45 -0.76 6.41 2.10
C PRO A 45 -2.17 6.95 1.86
N SER A 46 -2.32 8.23 2.08
CA SER A 46 -3.54 8.98 1.81
C SER A 46 -3.19 10.38 1.31
N HIS A 47 -4.19 11.22 1.01
CA HIS A 47 -3.94 12.60 0.55
C HIS A 47 -3.20 13.50 1.56
N HIS A 48 -3.03 13.07 2.79
CA HIS A 48 -2.43 13.86 3.88
C HIS A 48 -1.31 13.09 4.59
N GLY A 49 -0.43 12.45 3.80
CA GLY A 49 0.71 11.71 4.31
C GLY A 49 0.44 10.24 4.54
N LEU A 50 1.30 9.61 5.33
CA LEU A 50 1.19 8.19 5.66
C LEU A 50 0.47 8.03 7.00
N ALA A 51 -0.68 7.37 7.01
CA ALA A 51 -1.28 6.85 8.22
C ALA A 51 -0.55 5.57 8.65
N VAL A 52 -0.41 5.39 9.96
CA VAL A 52 0.30 4.27 10.56
C VAL A 52 -0.60 3.59 11.59
N TYR A 53 -0.73 2.28 11.46
CA TYR A 53 -1.36 1.46 12.49
C TYR A 53 -0.31 0.56 13.14
N GLU A 54 -0.15 0.68 14.45
CA GLU A 54 0.80 -0.08 15.26
C GLU A 54 0.22 -0.39 16.64
N ASN A 55 0.30 -1.63 17.09
CA ASN A 55 -0.13 -2.07 18.43
C ASN A 55 -1.55 -1.62 18.81
N GLY A 56 -2.49 -1.64 17.84
CA GLY A 56 -3.88 -1.25 18.09
C GLY A 56 -4.12 0.26 18.07
N LYS A 57 -3.15 1.07 17.70
CA LYS A 57 -3.24 2.54 17.70
C LYS A 57 -2.96 3.10 16.32
N TRP A 58 -3.67 4.17 15.99
CA TRP A 58 -3.45 4.96 14.80
C TRP A 58 -2.58 6.18 15.10
N SER A 59 -1.73 6.53 14.16
CA SER A 59 -0.92 7.74 14.16
C SER A 59 -0.59 8.17 12.75
N LYS A 60 0.04 9.33 12.59
CA LYS A 60 0.64 9.75 11.32
C LYS A 60 2.14 9.49 11.36
N ALA A 61 2.70 9.04 10.24
CA ALA A 61 4.14 8.91 10.12
C ALA A 61 4.83 10.28 10.32
N PRO A 62 5.96 10.33 11.02
CA PRO A 62 6.78 11.53 11.06
C PRO A 62 7.44 11.73 9.70
N GLY A 63 7.01 12.73 8.95
CA GLY A 63 7.51 13.03 7.61
C GLY A 63 6.61 13.99 6.86
N PRO A 64 6.93 14.27 5.59
CA PRO A 64 6.12 15.16 4.77
C PRO A 64 4.70 14.60 4.60
N GLN A 65 3.73 15.49 4.70
CA GLN A 65 2.31 15.14 4.53
C GLN A 65 1.89 15.31 3.07
N HIS A 66 2.63 14.64 2.17
CA HIS A 66 2.34 14.62 0.73
C HIS A 66 1.13 13.73 0.41
N ASP A 67 0.57 13.92 -0.76
CA ASP A 67 -0.40 13.01 -1.35
C ASP A 67 0.37 11.89 -2.07
N TYR A 68 0.57 10.78 -1.36
CA TYR A 68 1.33 9.66 -1.86
C TYR A 68 0.44 8.72 -2.68
N MET A 69 0.71 8.65 -3.98
CA MET A 69 0.11 7.71 -4.93
C MET A 69 1.04 6.53 -5.17
N GLY A 70 0.51 5.43 -5.69
CA GLY A 70 1.31 4.28 -6.12
C GLY A 70 2.36 3.85 -5.09
N PHE A 71 1.94 3.56 -3.87
CA PHE A 71 2.83 3.21 -2.76
C PHE A 71 3.11 1.71 -2.72
N SER A 72 4.38 1.34 -2.66
CA SER A 72 4.82 -0.05 -2.55
C SER A 72 6.11 -0.18 -1.73
N ALA A 73 6.36 -1.37 -1.18
CA ALA A 73 7.52 -1.64 -0.33
C ALA A 73 8.36 -2.82 -0.82
N THR A 74 9.64 -2.72 -0.57
CA THR A 74 10.61 -3.83 -0.59
C THR A 74 11.04 -4.17 0.83
N ALA A 75 11.88 -5.18 0.99
CA ALA A 75 12.48 -5.51 2.28
C ALA A 75 13.36 -4.38 2.87
N ARG A 76 13.64 -3.32 2.12
CA ARG A 76 14.55 -2.23 2.52
C ARG A 76 13.99 -0.82 2.37
N HIS A 77 13.09 -0.60 1.43
CA HIS A 77 12.67 0.73 1.03
C HIS A 77 11.17 0.80 0.80
N PHE A 78 10.61 1.99 0.97
CA PHE A 78 9.34 2.35 0.37
C PHE A 78 9.56 3.12 -0.91
N TYR A 79 8.68 2.91 -1.88
CA TYR A 79 8.60 3.68 -3.12
C TYR A 79 7.22 4.28 -3.25
N SER A 80 7.17 5.49 -3.78
CA SER A 80 5.91 6.18 -4.04
C SER A 80 6.06 7.16 -5.18
N SER A 81 4.94 7.63 -5.65
CA SER A 81 4.77 8.75 -6.55
C SER A 81 3.68 9.67 -5.99
N GLY A 82 3.32 10.75 -6.68
CA GLY A 82 2.17 11.58 -6.29
C GLY A 82 2.45 13.07 -6.28
N HIS A 83 1.76 13.77 -5.37
CA HIS A 83 1.72 15.22 -5.36
C HIS A 83 2.28 15.81 -4.05
N PRO A 84 3.11 16.84 -4.16
CA PRO A 84 3.67 17.49 -2.99
C PRO A 84 2.62 18.24 -2.19
N ALA A 85 2.76 18.26 -0.86
CA ALA A 85 1.96 19.11 -0.01
C ALA A 85 2.17 20.59 -0.36
N PRO A 86 1.14 21.42 -0.23
CA PRO A 86 1.26 22.87 -0.43
C PRO A 86 2.41 23.46 0.41
N GLY A 87 3.21 24.32 -0.19
CA GLY A 87 4.34 24.97 0.50
C GLY A 87 5.59 24.12 0.69
N SER A 88 5.64 22.88 0.20
CA SER A 88 6.82 22.00 0.32
C SER A 88 8.02 22.41 -0.53
N GLY A 89 7.82 23.28 -1.53
CA GLY A 89 8.87 23.67 -2.48
C GLY A 89 9.23 22.59 -3.50
N LEU A 90 8.52 21.46 -3.53
CA LEU A 90 8.71 20.40 -4.53
C LEU A 90 7.94 20.69 -5.81
N VAL A 91 8.44 20.16 -6.93
CA VAL A 91 7.75 20.21 -8.22
C VAL A 91 6.60 19.21 -8.21
N ASN A 92 5.47 19.57 -8.83
CA ASN A 92 4.27 18.74 -8.92
C ASN A 92 4.07 18.20 -10.36
N PRO A 93 3.86 16.88 -10.55
CA PRO A 93 4.02 15.80 -9.56
C PRO A 93 5.49 15.59 -9.15
N PHE A 94 5.75 14.91 -8.04
CA PHE A 94 7.14 14.72 -7.60
C PHE A 94 7.85 13.52 -8.26
N GLY A 95 7.25 12.87 -9.25
CA GLY A 95 7.85 11.76 -9.95
C GLY A 95 7.95 10.50 -9.10
N LEU A 96 9.06 9.76 -9.22
CA LEU A 96 9.34 8.58 -8.42
C LEU A 96 10.18 8.98 -7.20
N MET A 97 9.76 8.54 -6.03
CA MET A 97 10.42 8.78 -4.74
C MET A 97 10.74 7.48 -4.03
N ARG A 98 11.78 7.48 -3.20
CA ARG A 98 12.18 6.37 -2.34
C ARG A 98 12.40 6.85 -0.91
N SER A 99 11.90 6.09 0.07
CA SER A 99 12.24 6.27 1.48
C SER A 99 13.04 5.07 2.01
N ARG A 100 14.08 5.35 2.80
CA ARG A 100 14.93 4.36 3.46
C ARG A 100 14.68 4.27 4.97
N ASP A 101 13.84 5.13 5.50
CA ASP A 101 13.68 5.37 6.93
C ASP A 101 12.22 5.33 7.40
N GLY A 102 11.40 4.56 6.67
CA GLY A 102 9.99 4.37 7.03
C GLY A 102 9.09 5.56 6.68
N GLY A 103 9.42 6.31 5.64
CA GLY A 103 8.62 7.44 5.17
C GLY A 103 8.93 8.77 5.84
N LYS A 104 9.99 8.85 6.68
CA LYS A 104 10.40 10.09 7.33
C LYS A 104 11.05 11.06 6.35
N THR A 105 11.94 10.54 5.51
CA THR A 105 12.57 11.28 4.42
C THR A 105 12.45 10.56 3.10
N TRP A 106 12.53 11.31 2.00
CA TRP A 106 12.34 10.79 0.66
C TRP A 106 13.41 11.30 -0.30
N ASP A 107 14.07 10.36 -0.98
CA ASP A 107 15.00 10.62 -2.07
C ASP A 107 14.22 10.74 -3.38
N LYS A 108 14.55 11.73 -4.21
CA LYS A 108 14.03 11.85 -5.57
C LYS A 108 14.76 10.90 -6.49
N LEU A 109 14.04 10.13 -7.28
CA LEU A 109 14.59 9.21 -8.27
C LEU A 109 14.39 9.69 -9.71
N GLY A 110 13.68 10.81 -9.90
CA GLY A 110 13.48 11.48 -11.18
C GLY A 110 12.03 11.53 -11.62
N LEU A 111 11.80 12.14 -12.78
CA LEU A 111 10.49 12.38 -13.41
C LEU A 111 9.64 13.41 -12.67
N GLU A 112 10.26 14.30 -11.89
CA GLU A 112 9.60 15.44 -11.25
C GLU A 112 9.00 16.37 -12.31
N GLY A 113 7.75 16.75 -12.11
CA GLY A 113 6.97 17.54 -13.06
C GLY A 113 6.45 16.77 -14.27
N GLU A 114 6.78 15.47 -14.39
CA GLU A 114 6.45 14.70 -15.57
C GLU A 114 5.46 13.56 -15.32
N SER A 115 5.56 12.91 -14.17
CA SER A 115 4.79 11.67 -13.94
C SER A 115 4.27 11.52 -12.53
N ASP A 116 3.04 11.00 -12.47
CA ASP A 116 2.36 10.53 -11.29
C ASP A 116 1.94 9.07 -11.52
N PHE A 117 2.57 8.14 -10.80
CA PHE A 117 2.35 6.72 -10.99
C PHE A 117 1.34 6.18 -9.96
N HIS A 118 0.08 6.07 -10.34
CA HIS A 118 -0.96 5.47 -9.51
C HIS A 118 -0.80 3.95 -9.40
N LEU A 119 -0.40 3.28 -10.48
CA LEU A 119 -0.10 1.86 -10.48
C LEU A 119 1.40 1.67 -10.41
N LEU A 120 1.88 1.33 -9.21
CA LEU A 120 3.27 1.05 -8.90
C LEU A 120 3.35 -0.17 -7.99
N ALA A 121 4.20 -1.14 -8.34
CA ALA A 121 4.45 -2.31 -7.51
C ALA A 121 5.94 -2.67 -7.52
N THR A 122 6.40 -3.25 -6.43
CA THR A 122 7.79 -3.65 -6.24
C THR A 122 7.90 -5.12 -5.84
N GLY A 123 8.98 -5.78 -6.26
CA GLY A 123 9.35 -7.10 -5.74
C GLY A 123 9.99 -6.96 -4.34
N TRP A 124 9.51 -7.74 -3.37
CA TRP A 124 9.91 -7.59 -1.97
C TRP A 124 11.42 -7.73 -1.74
N ASN A 125 12.04 -8.79 -2.28
CA ASN A 125 13.48 -9.08 -2.12
C ASN A 125 14.32 -8.64 -3.32
N THR A 126 13.71 -7.99 -4.31
CA THR A 126 14.38 -7.52 -5.53
C THR A 126 14.35 -5.99 -5.59
N ASN A 127 15.02 -5.42 -6.61
CA ASN A 127 14.94 -3.98 -6.91
C ASN A 127 13.99 -3.71 -8.09
N ALA A 128 13.16 -4.68 -8.47
CA ALA A 128 12.21 -4.49 -9.56
C ALA A 128 11.10 -3.55 -9.15
N ILE A 129 10.86 -2.52 -9.95
CA ILE A 129 9.73 -1.60 -9.84
C ILE A 129 8.99 -1.64 -11.15
N TYR A 130 7.73 -1.97 -11.11
CA TYR A 130 6.81 -1.94 -12.25
C TYR A 130 5.83 -0.79 -12.09
N ILE A 131 5.57 -0.09 -13.19
CA ILE A 131 4.56 0.99 -13.25
C ILE A 131 3.73 0.88 -14.51
N TRP A 132 2.53 1.42 -14.46
CA TRP A 132 1.75 1.69 -15.66
C TRP A 132 1.92 3.16 -16.03
N ASN A 133 2.62 3.42 -17.14
CA ASN A 133 2.86 4.77 -17.63
C ASN A 133 1.65 5.28 -18.42
N HIS A 134 0.96 6.27 -17.90
CA HIS A 134 -0.25 6.83 -18.53
C HIS A 134 0.05 7.84 -19.64
N ALA A 135 1.23 8.47 -19.62
CA ALA A 135 1.63 9.46 -20.62
C ALA A 135 3.14 9.40 -20.89
N PRO A 136 3.57 9.71 -22.12
CA PRO A 136 4.99 9.87 -22.42
C PRO A 136 5.68 10.87 -21.50
N ASN A 137 6.92 10.57 -21.12
CA ASN A 137 7.78 11.44 -20.33
C ASN A 137 9.24 11.36 -20.83
N SER A 138 10.17 12.03 -20.17
CA SER A 138 11.58 12.11 -20.61
C SER A 138 12.29 10.75 -20.69
N ARG A 139 11.89 9.78 -19.84
CA ARG A 139 12.51 8.44 -19.74
C ARG A 139 11.70 7.34 -20.41
N MET A 140 10.39 7.52 -20.59
CA MET A 140 9.46 6.55 -21.16
C MET A 140 8.61 7.21 -22.24
N ARG A 141 8.98 6.97 -23.50
CA ARG A 141 8.35 7.62 -24.67
C ARG A 141 6.96 7.11 -25.01
N GLU A 142 6.56 6.00 -24.43
CA GLU A 142 5.30 5.33 -24.74
C GLU A 142 4.47 5.07 -23.47
N ARG A 143 3.16 4.95 -23.66
CA ARG A 143 2.23 4.49 -22.61
C ARG A 143 2.38 2.98 -22.40
N GLY A 144 1.91 2.50 -21.26
CA GLY A 144 1.82 1.08 -20.95
C GLY A 144 2.73 0.64 -19.82
N LEU A 145 2.94 -0.67 -19.75
CA LEU A 145 3.75 -1.28 -18.70
C LEU A 145 5.23 -1.00 -18.90
N HIS A 146 5.87 -0.48 -17.86
CA HIS A 146 7.32 -0.28 -17.81
C HIS A 146 7.89 -0.82 -16.51
N TYR A 147 9.16 -1.18 -16.52
CA TYR A 147 9.85 -1.61 -15.33
C TYR A 147 11.30 -1.12 -15.29
N THR A 148 11.83 -1.08 -14.09
CA THR A 148 13.24 -0.81 -13.80
C THR A 148 13.75 -1.80 -12.75
N VAL A 149 15.03 -2.13 -12.83
CA VAL A 149 15.78 -2.87 -11.80
C VAL A 149 16.95 -2.01 -11.27
N SER A 150 16.98 -0.74 -11.66
CA SER A 150 18.01 0.25 -11.33
C SER A 150 17.40 1.51 -10.66
N GLU A 151 16.34 1.33 -9.86
CA GLU A 151 15.67 2.39 -9.09
C GLU A 151 15.28 3.60 -9.97
N GLY A 152 14.78 3.35 -11.18
CA GLY A 152 14.34 4.41 -12.10
C GLY A 152 15.45 5.07 -12.92
N PHE A 153 16.71 4.66 -12.77
CA PHE A 153 17.79 5.17 -13.62
C PHE A 153 17.58 4.79 -15.10
N ALA A 154 17.25 3.54 -15.37
CA ALA A 154 16.89 3.05 -16.70
C ALA A 154 15.54 2.32 -16.65
N TRP A 155 14.68 2.61 -17.62
CA TRP A 155 13.37 2.01 -17.78
C TRP A 155 13.33 1.15 -19.04
N LYS A 156 12.64 0.02 -18.94
CA LYS A 156 12.33 -0.86 -20.06
C LYS A 156 10.81 -0.93 -20.24
N ARG A 157 10.36 -0.89 -21.49
CA ARG A 157 8.96 -1.11 -21.83
C ARG A 157 8.70 -2.61 -21.97
N SER A 158 7.58 -3.09 -21.46
CA SER A 158 7.06 -4.43 -21.69
C SER A 158 6.02 -4.39 -22.80
N ARG A 159 5.99 -5.39 -23.68
CA ARG A 159 5.02 -5.45 -24.79
C ARG A 159 3.60 -5.71 -24.30
N ALA A 160 3.44 -6.34 -23.15
CA ALA A 160 2.17 -6.72 -22.55
C ALA A 160 1.27 -7.55 -23.51
N ALA A 161 1.87 -8.40 -24.36
CA ALA A 161 1.13 -9.24 -25.27
C ALA A 161 0.19 -10.19 -24.52
N GLY A 162 -1.08 -10.27 -24.94
CA GLY A 162 -2.10 -11.08 -24.26
C GLY A 162 -2.74 -10.45 -23.02
N LEU A 163 -2.31 -9.25 -22.61
CA LEU A 163 -3.01 -8.49 -21.57
C LEU A 163 -4.28 -7.87 -22.15
N GLU A 164 -5.40 -8.06 -21.45
CA GLU A 164 -6.71 -7.54 -21.85
C GLU A 164 -7.34 -6.70 -20.74
N GLY A 165 -8.09 -5.67 -21.13
CA GLY A 165 -8.81 -4.78 -20.21
C GLY A 165 -7.94 -3.68 -19.59
N ASP A 166 -8.58 -2.86 -18.76
CA ASP A 166 -7.93 -1.72 -18.10
C ASP A 166 -7.20 -2.17 -16.85
N PRO A 167 -5.89 -1.91 -16.70
CA PRO A 167 -5.13 -2.25 -15.51
C PRO A 167 -5.65 -1.51 -14.27
N ARG A 168 -5.77 -2.24 -13.16
CA ARG A 168 -6.28 -1.73 -11.88
C ARG A 168 -5.33 -1.96 -10.71
N ALA A 169 -4.58 -3.06 -10.73
CA ALA A 169 -3.57 -3.35 -9.72
C ALA A 169 -2.40 -4.13 -10.33
N LEU A 170 -1.22 -3.89 -9.79
CA LEU A 170 0.02 -4.58 -10.10
C LEU A 170 0.50 -5.36 -8.87
N GLY A 171 1.03 -6.56 -9.09
CA GLY A 171 1.76 -7.32 -8.09
C GLY A 171 3.05 -7.86 -8.70
N VAL A 172 4.16 -7.81 -7.97
CA VAL A 172 5.45 -8.35 -8.40
C VAL A 172 5.85 -9.47 -7.46
N HIS A 173 6.37 -10.56 -8.03
CA HIS A 173 6.84 -11.69 -7.23
C HIS A 173 7.98 -11.25 -6.28
N PRO A 174 7.98 -11.71 -5.01
CA PRO A 174 8.96 -11.22 -4.04
C PRO A 174 10.41 -11.50 -4.42
N ASP A 175 10.69 -12.63 -5.06
CA ASP A 175 12.06 -13.12 -5.31
C ASP A 175 12.42 -13.16 -6.81
N ASP A 176 11.43 -13.07 -7.70
CA ASP A 176 11.65 -13.09 -9.15
C ASP A 176 11.27 -11.75 -9.78
N PRO A 177 12.26 -10.94 -10.21
CA PRO A 177 12.00 -9.62 -10.80
C PRO A 177 11.26 -9.69 -12.14
N ALA A 178 11.22 -10.85 -12.82
CA ALA A 178 10.53 -11.04 -14.09
C ALA A 178 9.08 -11.52 -13.95
N ALA A 179 8.71 -12.01 -12.76
CA ALA A 179 7.37 -12.53 -12.51
C ALA A 179 6.46 -11.45 -11.90
N LEU A 180 5.33 -11.21 -12.54
CA LEU A 180 4.34 -10.23 -12.11
C LEU A 180 2.92 -10.66 -12.45
N ALA A 181 1.95 -10.02 -11.81
CA ALA A 181 0.54 -10.18 -12.12
C ALA A 181 -0.14 -8.82 -12.24
N ILE A 182 -1.13 -8.73 -13.12
CA ILE A 182 -1.95 -7.54 -13.32
C ILE A 182 -3.42 -7.92 -13.16
N ALA A 183 -4.11 -7.23 -12.26
CA ALA A 183 -5.57 -7.24 -12.20
C ALA A 183 -6.11 -6.20 -13.17
N THR A 184 -7.08 -6.59 -14.00
CA THR A 184 -7.70 -5.74 -15.01
C THR A 184 -9.23 -5.84 -14.95
N SER A 185 -9.91 -5.00 -15.73
CA SER A 185 -11.36 -5.09 -15.94
C SER A 185 -11.82 -6.40 -16.61
N LYS A 186 -10.88 -7.24 -17.11
CA LYS A 186 -11.18 -8.51 -17.82
C LYS A 186 -10.65 -9.74 -17.08
N GLY A 187 -9.88 -9.56 -16.03
CA GLY A 187 -9.35 -10.68 -15.25
C GLY A 187 -8.03 -10.41 -14.56
N VAL A 188 -7.45 -11.49 -14.08
CA VAL A 188 -6.10 -11.53 -13.55
C VAL A 188 -5.17 -12.18 -14.55
N PHE A 189 -4.09 -11.51 -14.88
CA PHE A 189 -3.11 -11.93 -15.86
C PHE A 189 -1.73 -12.05 -15.18
N GLU A 190 -1.01 -13.10 -15.54
CA GLU A 190 0.32 -13.41 -15.01
C GLU A 190 1.35 -13.40 -16.14
N SER A 191 2.54 -12.91 -15.84
CA SER A 191 3.73 -12.93 -16.69
C SER A 191 4.92 -13.47 -15.90
N SER A 192 5.81 -14.19 -16.58
CA SER A 192 7.11 -14.64 -16.06
C SER A 192 8.30 -14.15 -16.90
N ASP A 193 8.07 -13.18 -17.78
CA ASP A 193 9.05 -12.66 -18.74
C ASP A 193 9.12 -11.12 -18.71
N SER A 194 8.98 -10.54 -17.55
CA SER A 194 8.99 -9.08 -17.32
C SER A 194 7.86 -8.34 -18.04
N GLY A 195 6.70 -9.01 -18.23
CA GLY A 195 5.53 -8.41 -18.87
C GLY A 195 5.59 -8.41 -20.40
N GLU A 196 6.52 -9.14 -21.01
CA GLU A 196 6.53 -9.29 -22.46
C GLU A 196 5.28 -10.02 -22.95
N SER A 197 4.87 -11.09 -22.23
CA SER A 197 3.64 -11.82 -22.50
C SER A 197 2.86 -12.11 -21.22
N PHE A 198 1.54 -12.18 -21.36
CA PHE A 198 0.61 -12.45 -20.26
C PHE A 198 -0.31 -13.63 -20.57
N ARG A 199 -0.54 -14.44 -19.56
CA ARG A 199 -1.54 -15.50 -19.56
C ARG A 199 -2.65 -15.16 -18.57
N ARG A 200 -3.90 -15.24 -19.00
CA ARG A 200 -5.04 -15.07 -18.09
C ARG A 200 -5.18 -16.28 -17.17
N ILE A 201 -5.19 -16.04 -15.88
CA ILE A 201 -5.34 -17.08 -14.84
C ILE A 201 -6.73 -17.10 -14.23
N ALA A 202 -7.45 -15.98 -14.27
CA ALA A 202 -8.83 -15.88 -13.81
C ALA A 202 -9.57 -14.81 -14.61
N GLY A 203 -10.83 -15.05 -14.97
CA GLY A 203 -11.69 -14.09 -15.64
C GLY A 203 -12.57 -13.31 -14.65
N GLY A 204 -13.13 -12.18 -15.09
CA GLY A 204 -14.01 -11.31 -14.32
C GLY A 204 -13.40 -9.95 -14.03
N GLU A 205 -14.15 -9.08 -13.38
CA GLU A 205 -13.69 -7.74 -13.01
C GLU A 205 -12.75 -7.83 -11.79
N ALA A 206 -11.45 -7.89 -12.03
CA ALA A 206 -10.46 -7.99 -10.99
C ALA A 206 -10.12 -6.62 -10.38
N THR A 207 -9.95 -6.57 -9.06
CA THR A 207 -9.77 -5.34 -8.30
C THR A 207 -8.43 -5.22 -7.61
N ALA A 208 -7.81 -6.35 -7.24
CA ALA A 208 -6.55 -6.40 -6.52
C ALA A 208 -5.71 -7.60 -6.94
N THR A 209 -4.39 -7.51 -6.79
CA THR A 209 -3.47 -8.63 -6.93
C THR A 209 -2.26 -8.46 -6.01
N PHE A 210 -1.76 -9.56 -5.43
CA PHE A 210 -0.65 -9.56 -4.50
C PHE A 210 0.01 -10.95 -4.43
N PHE A 211 1.31 -11.01 -4.61
CA PHE A 211 2.07 -12.23 -4.31
C PHE A 211 2.39 -12.30 -2.82
N ASP A 212 2.14 -13.45 -2.19
CA ASP A 212 2.60 -13.63 -0.82
C ASP A 212 4.13 -13.52 -0.75
N LEU A 213 4.64 -13.03 0.38
CA LEU A 213 6.07 -12.79 0.55
C LEU A 213 6.91 -14.07 0.60
N GLY A 214 6.29 -15.22 0.58
CA GLY A 214 6.94 -16.53 0.41
C GLY A 214 7.04 -16.97 -1.04
N GLY A 215 6.49 -16.20 -1.98
CA GLY A 215 6.50 -16.52 -3.41
C GLY A 215 5.79 -17.83 -3.77
N LYS A 216 4.77 -18.21 -2.99
CA LYS A 216 4.06 -19.48 -3.19
C LYS A 216 2.65 -19.32 -3.74
N HIS A 217 2.03 -18.18 -3.48
CA HIS A 217 0.64 -17.93 -3.84
C HIS A 217 0.46 -16.53 -4.41
N LEU A 218 -0.48 -16.44 -5.33
CA LEU A 218 -1.04 -15.18 -5.79
C LEU A 218 -2.42 -14.99 -5.17
N TRP A 219 -2.63 -13.87 -4.51
CA TRP A 219 -3.91 -13.42 -3.99
C TRP A 219 -4.51 -12.43 -4.98
N TYR A 220 -5.82 -12.51 -5.20
CA TYR A 220 -6.50 -11.58 -6.10
C TYR A 220 -7.94 -11.35 -5.70
N GLY A 221 -8.38 -10.12 -5.87
CA GLY A 221 -9.74 -9.66 -5.59
C GLY A 221 -10.57 -9.52 -6.87
N PHE A 222 -11.89 -9.72 -6.73
CA PHE A 222 -12.88 -9.49 -7.76
C PHE A 222 -14.09 -8.75 -7.21
N PHE A 223 -14.84 -8.15 -8.12
CA PHE A 223 -16.16 -7.59 -7.85
C PHE A 223 -17.12 -7.98 -8.99
N ASP A 224 -18.21 -8.66 -8.64
CA ASP A 224 -19.29 -9.05 -9.56
C ASP A 224 -20.66 -8.78 -8.92
N GLY A 225 -20.79 -7.60 -8.27
CA GLY A 225 -21.90 -7.26 -7.38
C GLY A 225 -21.61 -7.66 -5.93
N GLN A 226 -20.60 -8.50 -5.72
CA GLN A 226 -20.09 -8.88 -4.40
C GLN A 226 -18.57 -8.92 -4.42
N ALA A 227 -17.94 -8.49 -3.33
CA ALA A 227 -16.50 -8.63 -3.16
C ALA A 227 -16.12 -10.10 -3.01
N ARG A 228 -15.11 -10.53 -3.75
CA ARG A 228 -14.50 -11.85 -3.63
C ARG A 228 -13.00 -11.72 -3.50
N LEU A 229 -12.39 -12.60 -2.72
CA LEU A 229 -10.94 -12.71 -2.58
C LEU A 229 -10.56 -14.18 -2.74
N ALA A 230 -9.59 -14.46 -3.57
CA ALA A 230 -9.08 -15.80 -3.79
C ALA A 230 -7.57 -15.85 -3.65
N ARG A 231 -7.05 -17.04 -3.42
CA ARG A 231 -5.62 -17.34 -3.37
C ARG A 231 -5.34 -18.57 -4.24
N ALA A 232 -4.45 -18.44 -5.21
CA ALA A 232 -4.01 -19.53 -6.09
C ALA A 232 -2.54 -19.91 -5.82
N PRO A 233 -2.19 -21.19 -5.81
CA PRO A 233 -0.79 -21.62 -5.75
C PRO A 233 -0.10 -21.35 -7.10
N LEU A 234 1.13 -20.78 -7.08
CA LEU A 234 1.88 -20.47 -8.30
C LEU A 234 2.37 -21.70 -9.05
N ARG A 235 2.52 -22.84 -8.36
CA ARG A 235 2.95 -24.10 -8.98
C ARG A 235 1.80 -24.91 -9.58
N GLY A 236 0.64 -24.28 -9.80
CA GLY A 236 -0.57 -24.93 -10.29
C GLY A 236 -1.42 -25.53 -9.16
N GLY A 237 -2.68 -25.78 -9.48
CA GLY A 237 -3.68 -26.27 -8.54
C GLY A 237 -4.89 -25.34 -8.42
N PRO A 238 -5.95 -25.76 -7.72
CA PRO A 238 -7.17 -24.95 -7.58
C PRO A 238 -6.93 -23.75 -6.69
N SER A 239 -7.58 -22.64 -7.04
CA SER A 239 -7.67 -21.49 -6.16
C SER A 239 -8.59 -21.76 -4.97
N VAL A 240 -8.28 -21.13 -3.84
CA VAL A 240 -9.06 -21.22 -2.61
C VAL A 240 -9.72 -19.85 -2.38
N GLN A 241 -11.03 -19.87 -2.17
CA GLN A 241 -11.76 -18.66 -1.76
C GLN A 241 -11.42 -18.29 -0.32
N ILE A 242 -11.13 -17.01 -0.10
CA ILE A 242 -10.87 -16.43 1.21
C ILE A 242 -12.16 -15.75 1.69
N LYS A 243 -12.63 -16.15 2.85
CA LYS A 243 -13.80 -15.52 3.45
C LYS A 243 -13.50 -14.07 3.82
N LEU A 244 -14.21 -13.13 3.21
CA LEU A 244 -14.12 -11.72 3.53
C LEU A 244 -15.04 -11.34 4.71
N PRO A 245 -14.76 -10.23 5.41
CA PRO A 245 -15.77 -9.59 6.24
C PRO A 245 -16.93 -9.10 5.36
N PRO A 246 -18.10 -8.79 5.93
CA PRO A 246 -19.19 -8.21 5.15
C PRO A 246 -18.78 -6.88 4.52
N LEU A 247 -18.65 -6.86 3.20
CA LEU A 247 -18.36 -5.66 2.40
C LEU A 247 -19.61 -5.35 1.58
N LYS A 248 -20.31 -4.27 1.95
CA LYS A 248 -21.49 -3.82 1.22
C LYS A 248 -21.09 -2.82 0.15
N ASP A 249 -21.40 -3.13 -1.11
CA ASP A 249 -21.10 -2.27 -2.27
C ASP A 249 -19.64 -1.78 -2.31
N ASP A 250 -18.71 -2.66 -1.92
CA ASP A 250 -17.29 -2.37 -1.77
C ASP A 250 -16.45 -3.57 -2.21
N ALA A 251 -15.16 -3.35 -2.50
CA ALA A 251 -14.25 -4.39 -2.95
C ALA A 251 -12.83 -4.20 -2.38
N VAL A 252 -12.06 -5.30 -2.35
CA VAL A 252 -10.65 -5.26 -1.96
C VAL A 252 -9.85 -4.51 -3.02
N ALA A 253 -9.16 -3.45 -2.62
CA ALA A 253 -8.29 -2.65 -3.46
C ALA A 253 -6.80 -3.02 -3.28
N TYR A 254 -6.40 -3.30 -2.04
CA TYR A 254 -5.00 -3.59 -1.70
C TYR A 254 -4.91 -4.75 -0.71
N ILE A 255 -3.81 -5.50 -0.82
CA ILE A 255 -3.48 -6.64 0.03
C ILE A 255 -2.02 -6.51 0.46
N ALA A 256 -1.72 -6.75 1.73
CA ALA A 256 -0.37 -6.80 2.25
C ALA A 256 -0.20 -7.97 3.22
N GLN A 257 1.00 -8.52 3.29
CA GLN A 257 1.39 -9.56 4.25
C GLN A 257 2.46 -9.03 5.18
N ASN A 258 2.36 -9.35 6.45
CA ASN A 258 3.35 -8.98 7.44
C ASN A 258 4.65 -9.77 7.25
N PRO A 259 5.81 -9.11 7.02
CA PRO A 259 7.06 -9.82 6.76
C PRO A 259 7.58 -10.59 7.98
N ALA A 260 7.29 -10.14 9.20
CA ALA A 260 7.70 -10.80 10.44
C ALA A 260 6.70 -11.86 10.90
N ARG A 261 5.44 -11.75 10.52
CA ARG A 261 4.36 -12.67 10.90
C ARG A 261 3.60 -13.13 9.66
N ARG A 262 4.11 -14.16 8.97
CA ARG A 262 3.63 -14.62 7.67
C ARG A 262 2.15 -15.05 7.62
N ALA A 263 1.52 -15.36 8.74
CA ALA A 263 0.08 -15.60 8.83
C ALA A 263 -0.76 -14.34 8.97
N GLU A 264 -0.12 -13.17 9.15
CA GLU A 264 -0.81 -11.89 9.26
C GLU A 264 -0.89 -11.21 7.90
N TYR A 265 -2.13 -10.93 7.49
CA TYR A 265 -2.47 -10.20 6.27
C TYR A 265 -3.30 -9.00 6.62
N ALA A 266 -3.24 -7.99 5.78
CA ALA A 266 -4.13 -6.87 5.83
C ALA A 266 -4.74 -6.64 4.45
N ILE A 267 -5.98 -6.15 4.41
CA ILE A 267 -6.66 -5.70 3.20
C ILE A 267 -7.20 -4.28 3.42
N ALA A 268 -7.14 -3.50 2.36
CA ALA A 268 -7.82 -2.22 2.27
C ALA A 268 -8.84 -2.26 1.13
N THR A 269 -9.96 -1.57 1.29
CA THR A 269 -11.05 -1.53 0.32
C THR A 269 -11.19 -0.17 -0.35
N PHE A 270 -11.88 -0.11 -1.50
CA PHE A 270 -12.20 1.16 -2.15
C PHE A 270 -13.04 2.08 -1.27
N GLY A 271 -13.92 1.52 -0.44
CA GLY A 271 -14.70 2.23 0.57
C GLY A 271 -13.91 2.64 1.82
N ARG A 272 -12.57 2.53 1.78
CA ARG A 272 -11.65 2.94 2.87
C ARG A 272 -11.83 2.12 4.15
N GLY A 273 -12.31 0.88 4.04
CA GLY A 273 -12.24 -0.11 5.10
C GLY A 273 -10.85 -0.69 5.18
N VAL A 274 -10.33 -0.93 6.38
CA VAL A 274 -9.06 -1.62 6.61
C VAL A 274 -9.27 -2.76 7.59
N TYR A 275 -8.85 -3.95 7.20
CA TYR A 275 -9.04 -5.16 7.98
C TYR A 275 -7.72 -5.92 8.12
N VAL A 276 -7.49 -6.50 9.29
CA VAL A 276 -6.31 -7.33 9.59
C VAL A 276 -6.76 -8.73 9.94
N SER A 277 -6.09 -9.71 9.34
CA SER A 277 -6.19 -11.14 9.66
C SER A 277 -4.89 -11.60 10.28
N LYS A 278 -4.94 -12.39 11.36
CA LYS A 278 -3.76 -13.00 11.99
C LYS A 278 -3.66 -14.51 11.74
N ASP A 279 -4.56 -15.05 10.93
CA ASP A 279 -4.78 -16.48 10.72
C ASP A 279 -4.84 -16.85 9.22
N ALA A 280 -4.06 -16.16 8.40
CA ALA A 280 -3.95 -16.37 6.95
C ALA A 280 -5.29 -16.18 6.20
N GLY A 281 -6.09 -15.19 6.60
CA GLY A 281 -7.34 -14.83 5.94
C GLY A 281 -8.56 -15.64 6.38
N ARG A 282 -8.48 -16.42 7.46
CA ARG A 282 -9.63 -17.17 7.97
C ARG A 282 -10.62 -16.29 8.71
N SER A 283 -10.12 -15.28 9.42
CA SER A 283 -10.91 -14.26 10.09
C SER A 283 -10.30 -12.88 9.91
N TRP A 284 -11.13 -11.83 10.01
CA TRP A 284 -10.72 -10.44 9.81
C TRP A 284 -11.27 -9.55 10.92
N LYS A 285 -10.41 -8.67 11.42
CA LYS A 285 -10.77 -7.61 12.37
C LYS A 285 -10.71 -6.27 11.64
N ALA A 286 -11.81 -5.51 11.67
CA ALA A 286 -11.80 -4.13 11.18
C ALA A 286 -10.94 -3.25 12.11
N ILE A 287 -10.06 -2.46 11.52
CA ILE A 287 -9.25 -1.44 12.20
C ILE A 287 -9.55 -0.03 11.68
N ALA A 288 -10.19 0.07 10.51
CA ALA A 288 -10.84 1.29 10.04
C ALA A 288 -12.09 0.92 9.22
N GLU A 289 -13.10 1.75 9.25
CA GLU A 289 -14.31 1.62 8.43
C GLU A 289 -14.68 2.97 7.84
N ARG A 290 -14.92 3.00 6.51
CA ARG A 290 -15.23 4.23 5.76
C ARG A 290 -14.21 5.35 5.94
N GLY A 291 -12.95 4.98 6.23
CA GLY A 291 -11.86 5.91 6.48
C GLY A 291 -11.70 6.36 7.93
N GLU A 292 -12.59 5.98 8.82
CA GLU A 292 -12.52 6.30 10.25
C GLU A 292 -11.79 5.20 11.01
N ALA A 293 -10.80 5.58 11.80
CA ALA A 293 -10.03 4.71 12.68
C ALA A 293 -10.90 4.05 13.76
N LYS A 294 -10.60 2.78 14.10
CA LYS A 294 -11.27 2.02 15.18
C LYS A 294 -10.30 1.62 16.25
#